data_64fc07c4ee55bf44b3e149cd6b6ca744
#
_entry.id   64fc07c4ee55bf44b3e149cd6b6ca744
#
_cell.length_a   1.000
_cell.length_b   1.000
_cell.length_c   1.000
_cell.angle_alpha   90.00
_cell.angle_beta   90.00
_cell.angle_gamma   90.00
#
_symmetry.space_group_name_H-M   'P 1'
#
loop_
_entity.id
_entity.type
_entity.pdbx_description
1 polymer ?
#
loop_
_entity_poly.entity_id
_entity_poly.type
_entity_poly.pdbx_seq_one_letter_code
_entity_poly.pdbx_strand_id
1 'polypeptide(L)'
;LRRLDQLVQQNGGPIDIVGWSLGGIMARLLALHHPDRVRQAISLGSPIRVEDPEANLSESVRRLSQLAGLQRGRRGHDLTEIPVPSTVIYSRQDGVVAPASCLQPVGPTAENIEVRGAHIGLGHNPAAVWAVADRLAQRDGEWAPFEPPSAMAWCYPDPDRAPEPVPRPAGT
;
A
#
# COMPACT_ATOMS: atom_id res chain seq x y z
N LEU A 1 -6.35 15.55 12.03
CA LEU A 1 -6.26 16.66 11.10
C LEU A 1 -5.24 17.73 11.55
N ARG A 2 -5.29 18.23 12.79
CA ARG A 2 -4.32 19.24 13.30
C ARG A 2 -2.85 18.89 13.04
N ARG A 3 -2.47 17.60 13.16
CA ARG A 3 -1.09 17.17 12.89
C ARG A 3 -0.75 17.22 11.41
N LEU A 4 -1.68 16.85 10.54
CA LEU A 4 -1.51 16.97 9.08
C LEU A 4 -1.28 18.44 8.69
N ASP A 5 -2.11 19.34 9.20
CA ASP A 5 -1.98 20.79 8.95
C ASP A 5 -0.61 21.32 9.36
N GLN A 6 -0.14 20.92 10.55
CA GLN A 6 1.19 21.31 11.04
C GLN A 6 2.31 20.81 10.12
N LEU A 7 2.24 19.55 9.66
CA LEU A 7 3.26 18.97 8.79
C LEU A 7 3.27 19.65 7.42
N VAL A 8 2.11 19.93 6.84
CA VAL A 8 1.99 20.67 5.58
C VAL A 8 2.58 22.08 5.70
N GLN A 9 2.29 22.78 6.81
CA GLN A 9 2.89 24.10 7.08
C GLN A 9 4.41 24.03 7.25
N GLN A 10 4.92 23.03 8.00
CA GLN A 10 6.35 22.84 8.21
C GLN A 10 7.09 22.47 6.91
N ASN A 11 6.44 21.70 6.04
CA ASN A 11 6.99 21.32 4.73
C ASN A 11 6.89 22.44 3.68
N GLY A 12 6.03 23.42 3.90
CA GLY A 12 5.73 24.48 2.92
C GLY A 12 4.86 24.02 1.75
N GLY A 13 4.17 22.87 1.85
CA GLY A 13 3.31 22.30 0.82
C GLY A 13 2.84 20.88 1.16
N PRO A 14 2.13 20.21 0.23
CA PRO A 14 1.66 18.85 0.42
C PRO A 14 2.78 17.89 0.82
N ILE A 15 2.44 16.85 1.56
CA ILE A 15 3.39 15.86 2.09
C ILE A 15 3.15 14.47 1.51
N ASP A 16 4.20 13.66 1.51
CA ASP A 16 4.10 12.23 1.22
C ASP A 16 3.66 11.47 2.46
N ILE A 17 2.80 10.48 2.26
CA ILE A 17 2.37 9.61 3.34
C ILE A 17 2.68 8.16 3.00
N VAL A 18 3.49 7.53 3.85
CA VAL A 18 3.81 6.10 3.76
C VAL A 18 3.09 5.40 4.92
N GLY A 19 2.32 4.37 4.60
CA GLY A 19 1.58 3.62 5.60
C GLY A 19 1.74 2.11 5.44
N TRP A 20 2.01 1.42 6.55
CA TRP A 20 2.06 -0.03 6.59
C TRP A 20 0.79 -0.61 7.22
N SER A 21 0.23 -1.69 6.62
CA SER A 21 -0.95 -2.36 7.14
C SER A 21 -2.13 -1.38 7.33
N LEU A 22 -2.69 -1.24 8.52
CA LEU A 22 -3.71 -0.24 8.83
C LEU A 22 -3.24 1.20 8.52
N GLY A 23 -1.95 1.48 8.67
CA GLY A 23 -1.38 2.79 8.33
C GLY A 23 -1.58 3.18 6.87
N GLY A 24 -1.53 2.22 5.95
CA GLY A 24 -1.80 2.48 4.53
C GLY A 24 -3.27 2.80 4.24
N ILE A 25 -4.20 2.17 4.96
CA ILE A 25 -5.62 2.56 4.90
C ILE A 25 -5.78 4.01 5.35
N MET A 26 -5.15 4.39 6.46
CA MET A 26 -5.19 5.77 6.96
C MET A 26 -4.56 6.78 5.99
N ALA A 27 -3.43 6.41 5.36
CA ALA A 27 -2.78 7.22 4.33
C ALA A 27 -3.72 7.50 3.16
N ARG A 28 -4.39 6.47 2.67
CA ARG A 28 -5.35 6.59 1.55
C ARG A 28 -6.60 7.37 1.93
N LEU A 29 -7.13 7.20 3.13
CA LEU A 29 -8.24 8.02 3.63
C LEU A 29 -7.85 9.50 3.72
N LEU A 30 -6.65 9.81 4.19
CA LEU A 30 -6.16 11.19 4.21
C LEU A 30 -6.02 11.76 2.79
N ALA A 31 -5.47 11.00 1.87
CA ALA A 31 -5.32 11.38 0.47
C ALA A 31 -6.68 11.58 -0.23
N LEU A 32 -7.66 10.74 0.07
CA LEU A 32 -9.02 10.83 -0.47
C LEU A 32 -9.74 12.10 0.01
N HIS A 33 -9.63 12.40 1.31
CA HIS A 33 -10.37 13.52 1.92
C HIS A 33 -9.62 14.86 1.90
N HIS A 34 -8.29 14.83 1.73
CA HIS A 34 -7.41 16.00 1.77
C HIS A 34 -6.36 15.97 0.66
N PRO A 35 -6.77 15.85 -0.62
CA PRO A 35 -5.82 15.73 -1.73
C PRO A 35 -4.93 16.96 -1.91
N ASP A 36 -5.39 18.12 -1.44
CA ASP A 36 -4.63 19.37 -1.41
C ASP A 36 -3.46 19.36 -0.40
N ARG A 37 -3.42 18.39 0.49
CA ARG A 37 -2.42 18.27 1.57
C ARG A 37 -1.52 17.06 1.41
N VAL A 38 -1.87 16.12 0.52
CA VAL A 38 -1.14 14.88 0.28
C VAL A 38 -0.59 14.88 -1.13
N ARG A 39 0.73 14.85 -1.27
CA ARG A 39 1.40 14.80 -2.57
C ARG A 39 1.28 13.41 -3.20
N GLN A 40 1.52 12.37 -2.41
CA GLN A 40 1.33 10.98 -2.80
C GLN A 40 1.05 10.09 -1.57
N ALA A 41 0.45 8.92 -1.82
CA ALA A 41 0.21 7.91 -0.79
C ALA A 41 0.84 6.57 -1.18
N ILE A 42 1.71 6.04 -0.31
CA ILE A 42 2.36 4.74 -0.47
C ILE A 42 1.83 3.80 0.62
N SER A 43 1.26 2.67 0.23
CA SER A 43 0.70 1.68 1.15
C SER A 43 1.45 0.35 1.05
N LEU A 44 1.85 -0.23 2.21
CA LEU A 44 2.58 -1.49 2.29
C LEU A 44 1.71 -2.55 2.97
N GLY A 45 1.39 -3.65 2.28
CA GLY A 45 0.59 -4.75 2.81
C GLY A 45 -0.74 -4.29 3.42
N SER A 46 -1.41 -3.35 2.79
CA SER A 46 -2.62 -2.71 3.32
C SER A 46 -3.86 -3.22 2.60
N PRO A 47 -4.87 -3.74 3.32
CA PRO A 47 -6.11 -4.22 2.70
C PRO A 47 -7.00 -3.03 2.32
N ILE A 48 -6.77 -2.45 1.15
CA ILE A 48 -7.51 -1.28 0.66
C ILE A 48 -8.90 -1.63 0.10
N ARG A 49 -9.14 -2.90 -0.23
CA ARG A 49 -10.46 -3.44 -0.62
C ARG A 49 -11.18 -4.00 0.61
N VAL A 50 -11.57 -3.13 1.52
CA VAL A 50 -12.13 -3.52 2.84
C VAL A 50 -13.50 -4.22 2.73
N GLU A 51 -14.22 -4.02 1.63
CA GLU A 51 -15.55 -4.57 1.40
C GLU A 51 -15.55 -5.86 0.57
N ASP A 52 -14.39 -6.36 0.16
CA ASP A 52 -14.30 -7.60 -0.59
C ASP A 52 -14.59 -8.79 0.36
N PRO A 53 -15.72 -9.52 0.17
CA PRO A 53 -16.04 -10.71 0.98
C PRO A 53 -14.98 -11.82 0.81
N GLU A 54 -14.24 -11.82 -0.30
CA GLU A 54 -13.14 -12.76 -0.58
C GLU A 54 -11.81 -12.28 0.03
N ALA A 55 -11.72 -11.04 0.48
CA ALA A 55 -10.59 -10.59 1.26
C ALA A 55 -10.58 -11.39 2.57
N ASN A 56 -9.78 -12.44 2.63
CA ASN A 56 -9.48 -13.18 3.85
C ASN A 56 -8.71 -12.26 4.81
N LEU A 57 -9.42 -11.25 5.33
CA LEU A 57 -8.90 -10.43 6.39
C LEU A 57 -8.74 -11.33 7.61
N SER A 58 -7.53 -11.47 8.11
CA SER A 58 -7.33 -12.13 9.39
C SER A 58 -8.23 -11.45 10.44
N GLU A 59 -8.71 -12.23 11.41
CA GLU A 59 -9.53 -11.70 12.51
C GLU A 59 -8.89 -10.47 13.17
N SER A 60 -7.55 -10.43 13.20
CA SER A 60 -6.77 -9.30 13.71
C SER A 60 -6.96 -8.03 12.89
N VAL A 61 -6.94 -8.13 11.56
CA VAL A 61 -7.15 -6.97 10.66
C VAL A 61 -8.60 -6.50 10.76
N ARG A 62 -9.55 -7.43 10.85
CA ARG A 62 -10.97 -7.11 11.03
C ARG A 62 -11.21 -6.38 12.35
N ARG A 63 -10.67 -6.86 13.47
CA ARG A 63 -10.75 -6.19 14.77
C ARG A 63 -10.10 -4.81 14.73
N LEU A 64 -8.95 -4.70 14.10
CA LEU A 64 -8.22 -3.42 13.96
C LEU A 64 -9.04 -2.40 13.15
N SER A 65 -9.66 -2.84 12.06
CA SER A 65 -10.56 -2.01 11.24
C SER A 65 -11.80 -1.56 12.03
N GLN A 66 -12.35 -2.44 12.89
CA GLN A 66 -13.45 -2.11 13.78
C GLN A 66 -13.05 -1.06 14.83
N LEU A 67 -11.90 -1.23 15.49
CA LEU A 67 -11.36 -0.30 16.47
C LEU A 67 -11.06 1.07 15.85
N ALA A 68 -10.57 1.10 14.62
CA ALA A 68 -10.31 2.32 13.87
C ALA A 68 -11.59 3.02 13.36
N GLY A 69 -12.78 2.42 13.59
CA GLY A 69 -14.05 2.99 13.14
C GLY A 69 -14.28 2.93 11.63
N LEU A 70 -13.45 2.20 10.89
CA LEU A 70 -13.49 2.12 9.43
C LEU A 70 -14.75 1.40 8.90
N GLN A 71 -15.42 0.62 9.76
CA GLN A 71 -16.68 -0.07 9.43
C GLN A 71 -17.95 0.78 9.71
N ARG A 72 -17.84 1.95 10.31
CA ARG A 72 -19.00 2.78 10.68
C ARG A 72 -19.52 3.68 9.57
N GLY A 73 -18.80 3.83 8.49
CA GLY A 73 -19.28 4.56 7.32
C GLY A 73 -20.14 3.65 6.45
N ARG A 74 -21.45 3.78 6.49
CA ARG A 74 -22.43 3.11 5.59
C ARG A 74 -22.29 3.50 4.11
N ARG A 75 -21.23 4.19 3.74
CA ARG A 75 -20.74 4.42 2.38
C ARG A 75 -19.28 4.02 2.43
N GLY A 76 -18.99 2.79 2.06
CA GLY A 76 -17.62 2.34 1.86
C GLY A 76 -16.92 3.31 0.94
N HIS A 77 -15.87 3.96 1.43
CA HIS A 77 -15.02 4.75 0.57
C HIS A 77 -14.22 3.75 -0.25
N ASP A 78 -14.32 3.84 -1.57
CA ASP A 78 -13.44 3.09 -2.44
C ASP A 78 -12.02 3.65 -2.26
N LEU A 79 -11.18 2.88 -1.55
CA LEU A 79 -9.79 3.24 -1.32
C LEU A 79 -8.87 2.74 -2.42
N THR A 80 -9.40 2.07 -3.44
CA THR A 80 -8.61 1.60 -4.58
C THR A 80 -8.29 2.73 -5.55
N GLU A 81 -9.14 3.76 -5.60
CA GLU A 81 -8.92 4.94 -6.42
C GLU A 81 -8.88 6.21 -5.54
N ILE A 82 -7.76 6.89 -5.54
CA ILE A 82 -7.57 8.15 -4.81
C ILE A 82 -7.05 9.24 -5.75
N PRO A 83 -7.38 10.52 -5.49
CA PRO A 83 -7.11 11.62 -6.44
C PRO A 83 -5.66 12.12 -6.43
N VAL A 84 -4.74 11.39 -5.81
CA VAL A 84 -3.30 11.71 -5.78
C VAL A 84 -2.48 10.51 -6.26
N PRO A 85 -1.23 10.70 -6.71
CA PRO A 85 -0.32 9.61 -7.02
C PRO A 85 -0.27 8.56 -5.92
N SER A 86 -0.34 7.29 -6.32
CA SER A 86 -0.44 6.21 -5.33
C SER A 86 0.34 4.96 -5.73
N THR A 87 1.07 4.41 -4.76
CA THR A 87 1.80 3.16 -4.91
C THR A 87 1.34 2.16 -3.86
N VAL A 88 1.01 0.97 -4.30
CA VAL A 88 0.80 -0.19 -3.44
C VAL A 88 2.06 -1.07 -3.50
N ILE A 89 2.61 -1.38 -2.33
CA ILE A 89 3.67 -2.39 -2.18
C ILE A 89 3.04 -3.58 -1.46
N TYR A 90 3.08 -4.75 -2.08
CA TYR A 90 2.43 -5.95 -1.55
C TYR A 90 3.32 -7.19 -1.69
N SER A 91 2.94 -8.27 -1.02
CA SER A 91 3.64 -9.55 -1.13
C SER A 91 2.64 -10.70 -1.21
N ARG A 92 2.87 -11.63 -2.11
CA ARG A 92 2.11 -12.90 -2.15
C ARG A 92 2.42 -13.82 -0.97
N GLN A 93 3.48 -13.52 -0.22
CA GLN A 93 3.91 -14.26 0.98
C GLN A 93 3.49 -13.57 2.28
N ASP A 94 2.59 -12.57 2.22
CA ASP A 94 2.20 -11.75 3.37
C ASP A 94 1.68 -12.57 4.56
N GLY A 95 0.85 -13.56 4.34
CA GLY A 95 0.31 -14.45 5.38
C GLY A 95 -0.70 -13.82 6.35
N VAL A 96 -0.84 -12.49 6.37
CA VAL A 96 -1.80 -11.74 7.22
C VAL A 96 -2.87 -11.07 6.37
N VAL A 97 -2.48 -10.43 5.27
CA VAL A 97 -3.36 -9.72 4.35
C VAL A 97 -3.32 -10.42 2.99
N ALA A 98 -4.49 -10.78 2.48
CA ALA A 98 -4.58 -11.39 1.16
C ALA A 98 -4.06 -10.41 0.08
N PRO A 99 -3.18 -10.85 -0.83
CA PRO A 99 -2.61 -9.97 -1.86
C PRO A 99 -3.67 -9.24 -2.69
N ALA A 100 -4.74 -9.94 -3.06
CA ALA A 100 -5.85 -9.37 -3.83
C ALA A 100 -6.53 -8.19 -3.14
N SER A 101 -6.56 -8.17 -1.79
CA SER A 101 -7.14 -7.06 -1.04
C SER A 101 -6.25 -5.82 -0.99
N CYS A 102 -4.97 -5.95 -1.35
CA CYS A 102 -4.04 -4.83 -1.42
C CYS A 102 -4.09 -4.09 -2.76
N LEU A 103 -4.48 -4.76 -3.84
CA LEU A 103 -4.30 -4.25 -5.21
C LEU A 103 -5.27 -3.11 -5.53
N GLN A 104 -4.76 -2.14 -6.29
CA GLN A 104 -5.52 -1.05 -6.91
C GLN A 104 -5.50 -1.17 -8.44
N PRO A 105 -6.43 -0.55 -9.16
CA PRO A 105 -6.32 -0.37 -10.60
C PRO A 105 -5.01 0.36 -10.95
N VAL A 106 -4.29 -0.14 -11.95
CA VAL A 106 -3.12 0.55 -12.49
C VAL A 106 -3.59 1.70 -13.37
N GLY A 107 -2.94 2.85 -13.22
CA GLY A 107 -3.30 4.06 -13.94
C GLY A 107 -2.11 4.98 -14.19
N PRO A 108 -2.33 6.16 -14.77
CA PRO A 108 -1.26 7.10 -15.10
C PRO A 108 -0.38 7.50 -13.91
N THR A 109 -0.92 7.48 -12.70
CA THR A 109 -0.22 7.82 -11.45
C THR A 109 -0.49 6.79 -10.34
N ALA A 110 -0.84 5.55 -10.72
CA ALA A 110 -1.17 4.47 -9.79
C ALA A 110 -0.50 3.16 -10.23
N GLU A 111 0.21 2.51 -9.30
CA GLU A 111 0.94 1.27 -9.57
C GLU A 111 0.90 0.29 -8.40
N ASN A 112 1.16 -0.99 -8.70
CA ASN A 112 1.32 -2.04 -7.72
C ASN A 112 2.72 -2.65 -7.86
N ILE A 113 3.50 -2.67 -6.78
CA ILE A 113 4.85 -3.24 -6.73
C ILE A 113 4.82 -4.49 -5.87
N GLU A 114 5.13 -5.63 -6.47
CA GLU A 114 5.28 -6.88 -5.71
C GLU A 114 6.69 -6.99 -5.14
N VAL A 115 6.77 -7.36 -3.86
CA VAL A 115 8.03 -7.73 -3.20
C VAL A 115 7.87 -9.09 -2.51
N ARG A 116 8.98 -9.77 -2.21
CA ARG A 116 8.97 -11.03 -1.46
C ARG A 116 9.11 -10.74 0.03
N GLY A 117 8.24 -11.31 0.87
CA GLY A 117 8.36 -11.18 2.33
C GLY A 117 7.04 -11.35 3.06
N ALA A 118 7.14 -11.65 4.36
CA ALA A 118 5.99 -11.75 5.25
C ALA A 118 5.50 -10.37 5.67
N HIS A 119 4.24 -10.27 6.10
CA HIS A 119 3.57 -9.02 6.50
C HIS A 119 4.39 -8.15 7.46
N ILE A 120 4.84 -8.74 8.57
CA ILE A 120 5.60 -8.02 9.60
C ILE A 120 6.95 -7.52 9.06
N GLY A 121 7.52 -8.26 8.09
CA GLY A 121 8.79 -7.93 7.47
C GLY A 121 8.75 -6.79 6.47
N LEU A 122 7.59 -6.43 5.93
CA LEU A 122 7.49 -5.46 4.82
C LEU A 122 8.11 -4.11 5.15
N GLY A 123 7.93 -3.61 6.36
CA GLY A 123 8.51 -2.33 6.78
C GLY A 123 10.06 -2.32 6.89
N HIS A 124 10.68 -3.49 6.90
CA HIS A 124 12.15 -3.67 6.98
C HIS A 124 12.72 -4.37 5.74
N ASN A 125 11.88 -4.75 4.80
CA ASN A 125 12.27 -5.42 3.57
C ASN A 125 13.09 -4.48 2.68
N PRO A 126 14.34 -4.82 2.32
CA PRO A 126 15.17 -3.92 1.53
C PRO A 126 14.56 -3.52 0.19
N ALA A 127 13.84 -4.44 -0.47
CA ALA A 127 13.15 -4.14 -1.72
C ALA A 127 11.99 -3.17 -1.50
N ALA A 128 11.17 -3.38 -0.46
CA ALA A 128 10.09 -2.45 -0.13
C ALA A 128 10.64 -1.07 0.26
N VAL A 129 11.69 -1.02 1.07
CA VAL A 129 12.34 0.25 1.46
C VAL A 129 12.92 0.97 0.25
N TRP A 130 13.55 0.23 -0.68
CA TRP A 130 14.06 0.81 -1.93
C TRP A 130 12.93 1.39 -2.78
N ALA A 131 11.86 0.63 -2.99
CA ALA A 131 10.70 1.11 -3.74
C ALA A 131 10.09 2.38 -3.11
N VAL A 132 9.95 2.40 -1.77
CA VAL A 132 9.49 3.60 -1.04
C VAL A 132 10.44 4.78 -1.29
N ALA A 133 11.75 4.58 -1.17
CA ALA A 133 12.73 5.65 -1.37
C ALA A 133 12.69 6.21 -2.79
N ASP A 134 12.58 5.34 -3.79
CA ASP A 134 12.43 5.72 -5.19
C ASP A 134 11.17 6.56 -5.42
N ARG A 135 10.02 6.14 -4.88
CA ARG A 135 8.78 6.90 -4.98
C ARG A 135 8.88 8.27 -4.32
N LEU A 136 9.47 8.34 -3.12
CA LEU A 136 9.66 9.60 -2.40
C LEU A 136 10.63 10.56 -3.10
N ALA A 137 11.56 10.04 -3.91
CA ALA A 137 12.52 10.84 -4.67
C ALA A 137 11.93 11.48 -5.92
N GLN A 138 10.73 11.09 -6.37
CA GLN A 138 10.08 11.69 -7.53
C GLN A 138 9.72 13.15 -7.29
N ARG A 139 9.94 13.96 -8.31
CA ARG A 139 9.57 15.38 -8.28
C ARG A 139 8.07 15.55 -8.50
N ASP A 140 7.56 16.67 -8.04
CA ASP A 140 6.16 17.03 -8.27
C ASP A 140 5.87 17.14 -9.76
N GLY A 141 4.83 16.45 -10.22
CA GLY A 141 4.41 16.43 -11.61
C GLY A 141 5.23 15.52 -12.55
N GLU A 142 6.28 14.88 -12.05
CA GLU A 142 7.15 13.97 -12.81
C GLU A 142 6.95 12.50 -12.40
N TRP A 143 5.69 12.06 -12.32
CA TRP A 143 5.45 10.67 -11.95
C TRP A 143 5.86 9.72 -13.10
N ALA A 144 6.65 8.71 -12.74
CA ALA A 144 7.02 7.60 -13.63
C ALA A 144 6.85 6.27 -12.90
N PRO A 145 6.48 5.17 -13.57
CA PRO A 145 6.40 3.85 -12.95
C PRO A 145 7.72 3.43 -12.31
N PHE A 146 7.62 2.59 -11.28
CA PHE A 146 8.80 2.03 -10.62
C PHE A 146 9.56 1.08 -11.55
N GLU A 147 10.85 1.30 -11.69
CA GLU A 147 11.76 0.40 -12.40
C GLU A 147 12.73 -0.22 -11.38
N PRO A 148 12.68 -1.56 -11.16
CA PRO A 148 13.61 -2.21 -10.28
C PRO A 148 15.06 -2.00 -10.71
N PRO A 149 15.99 -1.65 -9.79
CA PRO A 149 17.41 -1.64 -10.12
C PRO A 149 17.85 -3.02 -10.63
N SER A 150 18.65 -3.07 -11.69
CA SER A 150 19.08 -4.34 -12.29
C SER A 150 19.73 -5.29 -11.27
N ALA A 151 20.50 -4.75 -10.33
CA ALA A 151 21.14 -5.51 -9.26
C ALA A 151 20.15 -6.11 -8.25
N MET A 152 18.91 -5.60 -8.17
CA MET A 152 17.86 -6.04 -7.25
C MET A 152 16.62 -6.56 -7.96
N ALA A 153 16.62 -6.69 -9.27
CA ALA A 153 15.44 -7.10 -10.06
C ALA A 153 14.84 -8.43 -9.57
N TRP A 154 15.66 -9.34 -9.09
CA TRP A 154 15.22 -10.63 -8.51
C TRP A 154 14.38 -10.49 -7.23
N CYS A 155 14.43 -9.35 -6.54
CA CYS A 155 13.62 -9.06 -5.35
C CYS A 155 12.17 -8.69 -5.71
N TYR A 156 11.93 -8.28 -6.98
CA TYR A 156 10.64 -7.84 -7.46
C TYR A 156 10.10 -8.86 -8.45
N PRO A 157 9.20 -9.75 -8.00
CA PRO A 157 8.55 -10.69 -8.89
C PRO A 157 7.79 -9.97 -10.00
N ASP A 158 7.76 -10.56 -11.18
CA ASP A 158 6.92 -10.10 -12.28
C ASP A 158 5.45 -10.27 -11.88
N PRO A 159 4.65 -9.20 -11.80
CA PRO A 159 3.25 -9.28 -11.42
C PRO A 159 2.41 -10.13 -12.38
N ASP A 160 2.84 -10.23 -13.65
CA ASP A 160 2.16 -11.01 -14.69
C ASP A 160 2.57 -12.50 -14.66
N ARG A 161 3.59 -12.85 -13.88
CA ARG A 161 4.00 -14.24 -13.72
C ARG A 161 3.01 -14.98 -12.83
N ALA A 162 2.47 -16.10 -13.33
CA ALA A 162 1.64 -16.99 -12.54
C ALA A 162 2.32 -17.33 -11.18
N PRO A 163 1.58 -17.32 -10.06
CA PRO A 163 2.14 -17.65 -8.77
C PRO A 163 2.79 -19.03 -8.80
N GLU A 164 4.03 -19.15 -8.33
CA GLU A 164 4.62 -20.45 -8.09
C GLU A 164 3.72 -21.24 -7.10
N PRO A 165 3.38 -22.48 -7.39
CA PRO A 165 2.58 -23.29 -6.48
C PRO A 165 3.30 -23.34 -5.13
N VAL A 166 2.59 -22.96 -4.07
CA VAL A 166 3.10 -23.09 -2.70
C VAL A 166 3.43 -24.57 -2.48
N PRO A 167 4.69 -24.93 -2.17
CA PRO A 167 5.02 -26.32 -1.89
C PRO A 167 4.15 -26.81 -0.72
N ARG A 168 3.40 -27.89 -0.93
CA ARG A 168 2.65 -28.51 0.16
C ARG A 168 3.64 -28.94 1.22
N PRO A 169 3.38 -28.66 2.51
CA PRO A 169 4.20 -29.21 3.56
C PRO A 169 4.27 -30.72 3.37
N ALA A 170 5.47 -31.28 3.38
CA ALA A 170 5.68 -32.72 3.32
C ALA A 170 4.85 -33.32 4.46
N GLY A 171 3.91 -34.19 4.11
CA GLY A 171 3.02 -34.81 5.07
C GLY A 171 3.81 -35.51 6.17
N THR A 172 3.47 -35.22 7.40
CA THR A 172 3.79 -36.00 8.59
C THR A 172 2.84 -37.17 8.69
#